data_c8b24745369ffcab9c546426fa663ef0
#
_entry.id   c8b24745369ffcab9c546426fa663ef0
#
_cell.length_a   1.000
_cell.length_b   1.000
_cell.length_c   1.000
_cell.angle_alpha   90.00
_cell.angle_beta   90.00
_cell.angle_gamma   90.00
#
_symmetry.space_group_name_H-M   'P 1'
#
loop_
_entity.id
_entity.type
_entity.pdbx_description
1 polymer ?
#
loop_
_entity_poly.entity_id
_entity_poly.type
_entity_poly.pdbx_seq_one_letter_code
_entity_poly.pdbx_strand_id
1 'polypeptide(L)'
;MSAEIIREIDVQSVMTKSSLPVGGYSVNPYVGCPHACRYCYASFMKRFTGHTEAWGTFLDVKRWKPITNPHKYDGQRIVIGSVTDGYNPFEEFYGRTRLLLEQLRGTNAEIMICTKSDLVLRDLDLLKQFPKVTVSWSVNTLDENFRADMDHAVSIERRLAAMKQVYEAGIRTVCFVSPIFPGITDVPAIIERVKTFTDLIWLENLNLRGQFKTDIMTYIREKYPQKYPLYEAIYNRKEMSYWQNLELEIAAYAAQNQYPYRINDLPYGRAKQSKPVLVNYFYHEKIRLNNPR
;
A
#
# COMPACT_ATOMS: atom_id res chain seq x y z
N MET A 1 -16.73 -8.78 16.35
CA MET A 1 -16.23 -9.09 14.99
C MET A 1 -17.33 -9.83 14.28
N SER A 2 -17.88 -9.29 13.20
CA SER A 2 -18.80 -10.04 12.34
C SER A 2 -18.05 -11.26 11.80
N ALA A 3 -18.69 -12.41 11.77
CA ALA A 3 -18.10 -13.62 11.21
C ALA A 3 -17.71 -13.32 9.76
N GLU A 4 -16.41 -13.34 9.48
CA GLU A 4 -15.90 -13.18 8.12
C GLU A 4 -16.21 -14.45 7.34
N ILE A 5 -16.71 -14.29 6.12
CA ILE A 5 -16.94 -15.43 5.24
C ILE A 5 -15.61 -15.78 4.59
N ILE A 6 -15.10 -16.98 4.90
CA ILE A 6 -13.86 -17.48 4.34
C ILE A 6 -14.15 -18.66 3.41
N ARG A 7 -13.61 -18.62 2.21
CA ARG A 7 -13.70 -19.71 1.22
C ARG A 7 -12.32 -20.05 0.70
N GLU A 8 -12.05 -21.30 0.44
CA GLU A 8 -10.88 -21.71 -0.33
C GLU A 8 -11.27 -21.86 -1.80
N ILE A 9 -10.50 -21.26 -2.69
CA ILE A 9 -10.77 -21.29 -4.14
C ILE A 9 -9.55 -21.80 -4.90
N ASP A 10 -9.77 -22.67 -5.88
CA ASP A 10 -8.71 -23.15 -6.75
C ASP A 10 -8.48 -22.17 -7.90
N VAL A 11 -7.23 -21.83 -8.14
CA VAL A 11 -6.82 -20.98 -9.26
C VAL A 11 -5.72 -21.68 -10.08
N GLN A 12 -5.70 -21.43 -11.39
CA GLN A 12 -4.67 -22.02 -12.25
C GLN A 12 -3.28 -21.47 -11.94
N SER A 13 -3.20 -20.17 -11.64
CA SER A 13 -1.96 -19.48 -11.29
C SER A 13 -2.25 -18.32 -10.33
N VAL A 14 -1.38 -18.13 -9.35
CA VAL A 14 -1.38 -16.96 -8.49
C VAL A 14 -0.65 -15.77 -9.15
N MET A 15 0.19 -16.05 -10.16
CA MET A 15 1.02 -15.09 -10.87
C MET A 15 0.24 -14.44 -12.02
N THR A 16 -0.12 -13.18 -11.87
CA THR A 16 -0.83 -12.39 -12.88
C THR A 16 0.11 -11.34 -13.46
N LYS A 17 0.22 -11.26 -14.80
CA LYS A 17 1.02 -10.21 -15.44
C LYS A 17 0.46 -8.84 -15.05
N SER A 18 1.32 -7.95 -14.54
CA SER A 18 0.90 -6.67 -14.00
C SER A 18 0.65 -5.64 -15.10
N SER A 19 -0.44 -4.91 -14.98
CA SER A 19 -0.69 -3.67 -15.74
C SER A 19 -0.34 -2.41 -14.94
N LEU A 20 0.18 -2.57 -13.73
CA LEU A 20 0.61 -1.45 -12.89
C LEU A 20 1.87 -0.80 -13.46
N PRO A 21 2.10 0.50 -13.20
CA PRO A 21 3.31 1.20 -13.66
C PRO A 21 4.62 0.55 -13.21
N VAL A 22 4.58 -0.20 -12.10
CA VAL A 22 5.73 -0.94 -11.56
C VAL A 22 6.15 -2.15 -12.41
N GLY A 23 5.32 -2.59 -13.37
CA GLY A 23 5.62 -3.72 -14.25
C GLY A 23 5.66 -5.09 -13.56
N GLY A 24 6.12 -6.11 -14.28
CA GLY A 24 6.32 -7.45 -13.75
C GLY A 24 5.02 -8.23 -13.51
N TYR A 25 4.89 -8.83 -12.32
CA TYR A 25 3.74 -9.61 -11.91
C TYR A 25 3.07 -9.03 -10.68
N SER A 26 1.74 -9.01 -10.67
CA SER A 26 0.92 -8.71 -9.50
C SER A 26 0.42 -10.02 -8.89
N VAL A 27 0.68 -10.19 -7.61
CA VAL A 27 0.35 -11.43 -6.89
C VAL A 27 -0.47 -11.10 -5.67
N ASN A 28 -1.67 -11.66 -5.62
CA ASN A 28 -2.57 -11.52 -4.49
C ASN A 28 -3.04 -12.92 -4.09
N PRO A 29 -2.45 -13.51 -3.02
CA PRO A 29 -2.80 -14.86 -2.55
C PRO A 29 -4.23 -15.00 -2.06
N TYR A 30 -4.91 -13.87 -1.88
CA TYR A 30 -6.28 -13.76 -1.39
C TYR A 30 -7.12 -12.89 -2.31
N VAL A 31 -8.45 -12.96 -2.15
CA VAL A 31 -9.42 -11.97 -2.66
C VAL A 31 -10.28 -11.51 -1.49
N GLY A 32 -10.55 -10.21 -1.41
CA GLY A 32 -11.06 -9.59 -0.19
C GLY A 32 -9.90 -9.24 0.75
N CYS A 33 -10.17 -8.40 1.76
CA CYS A 33 -9.14 -7.97 2.70
C CYS A 33 -9.75 -7.60 4.05
N PRO A 34 -9.46 -8.37 5.13
CA PRO A 34 -10.02 -8.15 6.47
C PRO A 34 -9.61 -6.83 7.12
N HIS A 35 -8.61 -6.14 6.57
CA HIS A 35 -8.27 -4.79 7.03
C HIS A 35 -9.40 -3.78 6.79
N ALA A 36 -10.35 -4.09 5.91
CA ALA A 36 -11.60 -3.37 5.68
C ALA A 36 -11.43 -1.85 5.57
N CYS A 37 -10.35 -1.39 4.92
CA CYS A 37 -10.06 0.03 4.79
C CYS A 37 -11.22 0.77 4.11
N ARG A 38 -11.77 1.81 4.75
CA ARG A 38 -12.89 2.61 4.22
C ARG A 38 -12.57 3.32 2.91
N TYR A 39 -11.29 3.60 2.66
CA TYR A 39 -10.77 4.23 1.44
C TYR A 39 -10.24 3.24 0.40
N CYS A 40 -10.54 1.95 0.54
CA CYS A 40 -9.93 0.90 -0.29
C CYS A 40 -10.37 1.00 -1.75
N TYR A 41 -9.42 1.36 -2.62
CA TYR A 41 -9.69 1.37 -4.05
C TYR A 41 -9.96 -0.03 -4.61
N ALA A 42 -9.41 -1.08 -3.97
CA ALA A 42 -9.54 -2.47 -4.41
C ALA A 42 -10.95 -3.05 -4.19
N SER A 43 -11.85 -2.31 -3.54
CA SER A 43 -13.27 -2.71 -3.39
C SER A 43 -13.97 -3.01 -4.74
N PHE A 44 -13.45 -2.44 -5.86
CA PHE A 44 -13.95 -2.77 -7.20
C PHE A 44 -13.77 -4.25 -7.56
N MET A 45 -12.82 -4.94 -6.93
CA MET A 45 -12.56 -6.38 -7.17
C MET A 45 -13.76 -7.25 -6.81
N LYS A 46 -14.63 -6.81 -5.89
CA LYS A 46 -15.85 -7.52 -5.52
C LYS A 46 -16.69 -7.92 -6.73
N ARG A 47 -16.78 -7.07 -7.76
CA ARG A 47 -17.54 -7.35 -8.98
C ARG A 47 -17.08 -8.57 -9.77
N PHE A 48 -15.87 -9.06 -9.51
CA PHE A 48 -15.28 -10.24 -10.15
C PHE A 48 -15.36 -11.49 -9.27
N THR A 49 -16.03 -11.40 -8.13
CA THR A 49 -16.28 -12.49 -7.19
C THR A 49 -17.77 -12.82 -7.18
N GLY A 50 -18.17 -13.95 -6.66
CA GLY A 50 -19.59 -14.28 -6.44
C GLY A 50 -20.12 -13.74 -5.11
N HIS A 51 -19.41 -12.81 -4.45
CA HIS A 51 -19.79 -12.30 -3.14
C HIS A 51 -20.87 -11.21 -3.21
N THR A 52 -21.89 -11.36 -2.36
CA THR A 52 -22.91 -10.32 -2.09
C THR A 52 -22.51 -9.47 -0.88
N GLU A 53 -21.68 -9.99 -0.01
CA GLU A 53 -21.18 -9.38 1.21
C GLU A 53 -20.39 -8.10 0.93
N ALA A 54 -20.27 -7.20 1.91
CA ALA A 54 -19.50 -5.99 1.79
C ALA A 54 -17.99 -6.28 1.61
N TRP A 55 -17.28 -5.42 0.90
CA TRP A 55 -15.81 -5.50 0.84
C TRP A 55 -15.23 -5.34 2.24
N GLY A 56 -14.33 -6.25 2.62
CA GLY A 56 -13.75 -6.27 3.97
C GLY A 56 -14.40 -7.29 4.92
N THR A 57 -15.53 -7.93 4.53
CA THR A 57 -16.21 -8.93 5.35
C THR A 57 -16.13 -10.34 4.79
N PHE A 58 -15.38 -10.56 3.72
CA PHE A 58 -15.10 -11.87 3.15
C PHE A 58 -13.62 -12.00 2.78
N LEU A 59 -13.17 -13.25 2.69
CA LEU A 59 -11.82 -13.61 2.25
C LEU A 59 -11.87 -14.92 1.46
N ASP A 60 -11.48 -14.88 0.19
CA ASP A 60 -11.17 -16.09 -0.58
C ASP A 60 -9.68 -16.39 -0.50
N VAL A 61 -9.35 -17.57 -0.03
CA VAL A 61 -7.99 -18.10 0.09
C VAL A 61 -7.67 -18.86 -1.19
N LYS A 62 -6.72 -18.38 -1.97
CA LYS A 62 -6.33 -19.04 -3.22
C LYS A 62 -5.47 -20.26 -2.97
N ARG A 63 -5.82 -21.36 -3.66
CA ARG A 63 -4.99 -22.55 -3.78
C ARG A 63 -4.52 -22.66 -5.23
N TRP A 64 -3.25 -22.94 -5.43
CA TRP A 64 -2.64 -23.12 -6.74
C TRP A 64 -1.68 -24.29 -6.75
N LYS A 65 -1.41 -24.83 -7.95
CA LYS A 65 -0.42 -25.89 -8.13
C LYS A 65 1.01 -25.35 -7.91
N PRO A 66 1.94 -26.18 -7.44
CA PRO A 66 3.35 -25.78 -7.29
C PRO A 66 3.89 -25.10 -8.56
N ILE A 67 4.71 -24.06 -8.37
CA ILE A 67 5.39 -23.38 -9.46
C ILE A 67 6.55 -24.28 -9.94
N THR A 68 6.35 -24.99 -11.06
CA THR A 68 7.31 -25.98 -11.58
C THR A 68 8.58 -25.37 -12.21
N ASN A 69 8.50 -24.14 -12.70
CA ASN A 69 9.64 -23.40 -13.25
C ASN A 69 9.71 -21.99 -12.63
N PRO A 70 10.26 -21.85 -11.42
CA PRO A 70 10.34 -20.56 -10.76
C PRO A 70 11.35 -19.61 -11.43
N HIS A 71 12.42 -20.12 -12.08
CA HIS A 71 13.44 -19.32 -12.73
C HIS A 71 12.94 -18.52 -13.94
N LYS A 72 11.74 -18.81 -14.48
CA LYS A 72 11.11 -17.92 -15.47
C LYS A 72 10.80 -16.52 -14.94
N TYR A 73 10.84 -16.34 -13.61
CA TYR A 73 10.65 -15.06 -12.94
C TYR A 73 11.95 -14.34 -12.58
N ASP A 74 13.11 -14.90 -12.96
CA ASP A 74 14.40 -14.23 -12.76
C ASP A 74 14.41 -12.87 -13.43
N GLY A 75 14.87 -11.85 -12.69
CA GLY A 75 14.86 -10.45 -13.13
C GLY A 75 13.47 -9.80 -13.22
N GLN A 76 12.40 -10.55 -12.94
CA GLN A 76 11.05 -10.01 -12.95
C GLN A 76 10.69 -9.43 -11.58
N ARG A 77 9.93 -8.34 -11.57
CA ARG A 77 9.34 -7.80 -10.35
C ARG A 77 8.06 -8.52 -10.00
N ILE A 78 7.93 -8.94 -8.76
CA ILE A 78 6.76 -9.61 -8.20
C ILE A 78 6.22 -8.72 -7.09
N VAL A 79 5.06 -8.09 -7.34
CA VAL A 79 4.38 -7.20 -6.39
C VAL A 79 3.30 -7.99 -5.65
N ILE A 80 3.49 -8.19 -4.35
CA ILE A 80 2.55 -8.89 -3.47
C ILE A 80 1.74 -7.84 -2.71
N GLY A 81 0.41 -7.97 -2.75
CA GLY A 81 -0.48 -7.11 -1.97
C GLY A 81 -0.97 -5.87 -2.71
N SER A 82 -1.12 -5.93 -4.03
CA SER A 82 -1.61 -4.78 -4.83
C SER A 82 -3.11 -4.51 -4.66
N VAL A 83 -3.96 -5.51 -4.41
CA VAL A 83 -5.42 -5.36 -4.24
C VAL A 83 -5.97 -6.08 -2.99
N THR A 84 -5.10 -6.73 -2.23
CA THR A 84 -5.37 -7.31 -0.91
C THR A 84 -4.08 -7.27 -0.11
N ASP A 85 -4.15 -7.35 1.22
CA ASP A 85 -2.93 -7.50 2.00
C ASP A 85 -2.52 -8.97 2.06
N GLY A 86 -1.34 -9.30 1.53
CA GLY A 86 -0.78 -10.66 1.57
C GLY A 86 -0.44 -11.12 2.99
N TYR A 87 -0.32 -10.18 3.93
CA TYR A 87 -0.09 -10.44 5.35
C TYR A 87 -1.31 -10.04 6.22
N ASN A 88 -2.51 -10.20 5.67
CA ASN A 88 -3.73 -10.06 6.46
C ASN A 88 -3.74 -11.06 7.64
N PRO A 89 -4.58 -10.87 8.67
CA PRO A 89 -4.54 -11.72 9.87
C PRO A 89 -4.67 -13.23 9.61
N PHE A 90 -5.38 -13.64 8.57
CA PHE A 90 -5.55 -15.06 8.21
C PHE A 90 -4.31 -15.69 7.55
N GLU A 91 -3.37 -14.87 7.09
CA GLU A 91 -2.09 -15.37 6.57
C GLU A 91 -1.29 -16.12 7.64
N GLU A 92 -1.49 -15.81 8.93
CA GLU A 92 -0.88 -16.56 10.03
C GLU A 92 -1.28 -18.03 9.99
N PHE A 93 -2.53 -18.32 9.66
CA PHE A 93 -3.09 -19.66 9.58
C PHE A 93 -2.89 -20.32 8.21
N TYR A 94 -3.20 -19.59 7.12
CA TYR A 94 -3.20 -20.16 5.76
C TYR A 94 -1.82 -20.19 5.10
N GLY A 95 -0.88 -19.34 5.48
CA GLY A 95 0.50 -19.32 5.02
C GLY A 95 0.70 -19.18 3.51
N ARG A 96 -0.22 -18.54 2.80
CA ARG A 96 -0.20 -18.49 1.33
C ARG A 96 0.91 -17.59 0.78
N THR A 97 1.18 -16.48 1.44
CA THR A 97 2.31 -15.60 1.07
C THR A 97 3.63 -16.29 1.35
N ARG A 98 3.75 -16.97 2.51
CA ARG A 98 4.92 -17.76 2.84
C ARG A 98 5.15 -18.88 1.81
N LEU A 99 4.11 -19.65 1.48
CA LEU A 99 4.19 -20.70 0.45
C LEU A 99 4.68 -20.16 -0.90
N LEU A 100 4.19 -18.98 -1.32
CA LEU A 100 4.65 -18.33 -2.53
C LEU A 100 6.14 -18.02 -2.49
N LEU A 101 6.61 -17.42 -1.38
CA LEU A 101 8.03 -17.10 -1.20
C LEU A 101 8.90 -18.36 -1.20
N GLU A 102 8.45 -19.44 -0.56
CA GLU A 102 9.14 -20.74 -0.58
C GLU A 102 9.26 -21.31 -2.01
N GLN A 103 8.19 -21.20 -2.82
CA GLN A 103 8.21 -21.66 -4.21
C GLN A 103 9.10 -20.81 -5.13
N LEU A 104 9.35 -19.56 -4.77
CA LEU A 104 10.23 -18.63 -5.51
C LEU A 104 11.66 -18.61 -4.98
N ARG A 105 11.94 -19.33 -3.91
CA ARG A 105 13.27 -19.37 -3.30
C ARG A 105 14.34 -19.82 -4.31
N GLY A 106 15.50 -19.17 -4.29
CA GLY A 106 16.61 -19.44 -5.20
C GLY A 106 16.51 -18.72 -6.54
N THR A 107 15.43 -17.99 -6.81
CA THR A 107 15.32 -17.16 -8.02
C THR A 107 15.96 -15.78 -7.82
N ASN A 108 16.25 -15.10 -8.94
CA ASN A 108 16.65 -13.69 -8.96
C ASN A 108 15.45 -12.74 -9.13
N ALA A 109 14.26 -13.15 -8.72
CA ALA A 109 13.08 -12.29 -8.72
C ALA A 109 13.25 -11.10 -7.78
N GLU A 110 12.71 -9.94 -8.18
CA GLU A 110 12.60 -8.77 -7.32
C GLU A 110 11.27 -8.82 -6.55
N ILE A 111 11.32 -9.03 -5.24
CA ILE A 111 10.13 -9.13 -4.40
C ILE A 111 9.77 -7.75 -3.85
N MET A 112 8.55 -7.32 -4.11
CA MET A 112 7.97 -6.09 -3.55
C MET A 112 6.70 -6.43 -2.79
N ILE A 113 6.64 -6.11 -1.51
CA ILE A 113 5.51 -6.39 -0.63
C ILE A 113 4.86 -5.07 -0.22
N CYS A 114 3.54 -4.98 -0.37
CA CYS A 114 2.74 -3.88 0.14
C CYS A 114 1.85 -4.40 1.27
N THR A 115 1.99 -3.84 2.48
CA THR A 115 1.27 -4.34 3.66
C THR A 115 0.94 -3.23 4.66
N LYS A 116 0.01 -3.51 5.56
CA LYS A 116 -0.27 -2.77 6.80
C LYS A 116 0.01 -3.62 8.05
N SER A 117 0.62 -4.81 7.87
CA SER A 117 0.79 -5.81 8.90
C SER A 117 2.24 -5.91 9.37
N ASP A 118 2.43 -6.28 10.62
CA ASP A 118 3.72 -6.68 11.18
C ASP A 118 4.00 -8.18 11.01
N LEU A 119 3.02 -8.96 10.54
CA LEU A 119 3.17 -10.41 10.29
C LEU A 119 4.26 -10.74 9.25
N VAL A 120 4.64 -9.78 8.41
CA VAL A 120 5.75 -9.93 7.45
C VAL A 120 7.07 -10.29 8.15
N LEU A 121 7.23 -9.95 9.43
CA LEU A 121 8.39 -10.31 10.25
C LEU A 121 8.59 -11.82 10.38
N ARG A 122 7.51 -12.62 10.34
CA ARG A 122 7.54 -14.08 10.32
C ARG A 122 8.41 -14.63 9.19
N ASP A 123 8.41 -13.93 8.05
CA ASP A 123 9.02 -14.42 6.80
C ASP A 123 10.38 -13.75 6.49
N LEU A 124 11.00 -13.06 7.47
CA LEU A 124 12.31 -12.44 7.30
C LEU A 124 13.41 -13.43 6.89
N ASP A 125 13.31 -14.68 7.36
CA ASP A 125 14.21 -15.77 7.00
C ASP A 125 14.20 -16.07 5.50
N LEU A 126 13.02 -16.05 4.88
CA LEU A 126 12.85 -16.22 3.43
C LEU A 126 13.21 -14.96 2.65
N LEU A 127 12.77 -13.79 3.11
CA LEU A 127 12.99 -12.53 2.42
C LEU A 127 14.49 -12.22 2.26
N LYS A 128 15.32 -12.57 3.25
CA LYS A 128 16.78 -12.42 3.18
C LYS A 128 17.45 -13.29 2.10
N GLN A 129 16.76 -14.29 1.58
CA GLN A 129 17.30 -15.20 0.56
C GLN A 129 17.11 -14.66 -0.87
N PHE A 130 16.33 -13.59 -1.04
CA PHE A 130 16.17 -12.94 -2.35
C PHE A 130 17.17 -11.80 -2.50
N PRO A 131 17.75 -11.61 -3.70
CA PRO A 131 18.74 -10.57 -3.93
C PRO A 131 18.18 -9.15 -3.89
N LYS A 132 16.86 -9.01 -4.17
CA LYS A 132 16.18 -7.72 -4.17
C LYS A 132 14.82 -7.85 -3.51
N VAL A 133 14.70 -7.28 -2.32
CA VAL A 133 13.43 -7.21 -1.58
C VAL A 133 13.15 -5.77 -1.19
N THR A 134 11.92 -5.38 -1.33
CA THR A 134 11.39 -4.12 -0.83
C THR A 134 10.09 -4.39 -0.08
N VAL A 135 9.99 -3.92 1.15
CA VAL A 135 8.74 -3.99 1.91
C VAL A 135 8.22 -2.58 2.14
N SER A 136 6.96 -2.37 1.76
CA SER A 136 6.28 -1.08 1.82
C SER A 136 5.13 -1.14 2.82
N TRP A 137 5.15 -0.26 3.82
CA TRP A 137 4.03 -0.10 4.76
C TRP A 137 3.21 1.14 4.45
N SER A 138 1.89 0.98 4.38
CA SER A 138 0.99 2.12 4.33
C SER A 138 0.85 2.75 5.72
N VAL A 139 1.27 4.02 5.82
CA VAL A 139 1.16 4.86 7.03
C VAL A 139 0.62 6.22 6.58
N ASN A 140 -0.66 6.46 6.78
CA ASN A 140 -1.35 7.67 6.31
C ASN A 140 -1.68 8.66 7.43
N THR A 141 -1.36 8.31 8.66
CA THR A 141 -1.56 9.15 9.86
C THR A 141 -0.66 8.65 10.99
N LEU A 142 -0.42 9.50 11.97
CA LEU A 142 0.13 9.13 13.28
C LEU A 142 -0.93 9.16 14.39
N ASP A 143 -2.17 9.57 14.06
CA ASP A 143 -3.31 9.54 14.97
C ASP A 143 -3.97 8.16 14.93
N GLU A 144 -3.88 7.44 16.06
CA GLU A 144 -4.40 6.08 16.18
C GLU A 144 -5.94 6.04 16.17
N ASN A 145 -6.62 7.11 16.63
CA ASN A 145 -8.07 7.17 16.57
C ASN A 145 -8.54 7.30 15.11
N PHE A 146 -7.90 8.19 14.34
CA PHE A 146 -8.19 8.29 12.91
C PHE A 146 -7.86 6.97 12.19
N ARG A 147 -6.72 6.33 12.49
CA ARG A 147 -6.38 5.02 11.92
C ARG A 147 -7.47 3.98 12.22
N ALA A 148 -7.94 3.89 13.48
CA ALA A 148 -8.95 2.93 13.89
C ALA A 148 -10.30 3.15 13.21
N ASP A 149 -10.65 4.40 12.89
CA ASP A 149 -11.83 4.74 12.09
C ASP A 149 -11.66 4.37 10.60
N MET A 150 -10.43 4.28 10.11
CA MET A 150 -10.11 4.11 8.69
C MET A 150 -9.80 2.68 8.28
N ASP A 151 -9.18 1.86 9.13
CA ASP A 151 -8.86 0.45 8.84
C ASP A 151 -8.77 -0.41 10.10
N HIS A 152 -8.91 -1.74 9.92
CA HIS A 152 -8.79 -2.74 10.99
C HIS A 152 -7.42 -3.42 11.04
N ALA A 153 -6.41 -2.86 10.37
CA ALA A 153 -5.06 -3.40 10.43
C ALA A 153 -4.40 -3.12 11.79
N VAL A 154 -3.18 -3.57 11.96
CA VAL A 154 -2.42 -3.34 13.21
C VAL A 154 -2.18 -1.85 13.44
N SER A 155 -1.93 -1.49 14.71
CA SER A 155 -1.65 -0.10 15.11
C SER A 155 -0.49 0.53 14.34
N ILE A 156 -0.45 1.86 14.28
CA ILE A 156 0.65 2.59 13.64
C ILE A 156 2.00 2.19 14.28
N GLU A 157 2.07 2.13 15.60
CA GLU A 157 3.31 1.76 16.30
C GLU A 157 3.80 0.35 15.92
N ARG A 158 2.89 -0.63 15.75
CA ARG A 158 3.26 -1.97 15.27
C ARG A 158 3.79 -1.94 13.84
N ARG A 159 3.16 -1.14 12.94
CA ARG A 159 3.66 -0.95 11.56
C ARG A 159 5.07 -0.37 11.55
N LEU A 160 5.30 0.69 12.34
CA LEU A 160 6.59 1.37 12.42
C LEU A 160 7.67 0.48 13.06
N ALA A 161 7.33 -0.27 14.11
CA ALA A 161 8.24 -1.23 14.73
C ALA A 161 8.65 -2.34 13.76
N ALA A 162 7.71 -2.87 12.97
CA ALA A 162 8.00 -3.87 11.95
C ALA A 162 8.88 -3.29 10.82
N MET A 163 8.57 -2.09 10.34
CA MET A 163 9.39 -1.39 9.34
C MET A 163 10.82 -1.24 9.82
N LYS A 164 11.02 -0.79 11.07
CA LYS A 164 12.35 -0.64 11.67
C LYS A 164 13.12 -1.97 11.72
N GLN A 165 12.49 -3.06 12.16
CA GLN A 165 13.13 -4.38 12.22
C GLN A 165 13.54 -4.88 10.82
N VAL A 166 12.71 -4.67 9.81
CA VAL A 166 13.02 -5.05 8.42
C VAL A 166 14.16 -4.20 7.87
N TYR A 167 14.18 -2.90 8.19
CA TYR A 167 15.29 -1.99 7.83
C TYR A 167 16.61 -2.42 8.49
N GLU A 168 16.60 -2.72 9.79
CA GLU A 168 17.75 -3.21 10.54
C GLU A 168 18.24 -4.58 10.03
N ALA A 169 17.32 -5.40 9.50
CA ALA A 169 17.66 -6.66 8.83
C ALA A 169 18.31 -6.47 7.44
N GLY A 170 18.52 -5.23 7.01
CA GLY A 170 19.17 -4.88 5.74
C GLY A 170 18.26 -4.99 4.51
N ILE A 171 16.96 -5.17 4.69
CA ILE A 171 15.97 -5.19 3.63
C ILE A 171 15.49 -3.75 3.36
N ARG A 172 15.30 -3.42 2.09
CA ARG A 172 14.82 -2.10 1.68
C ARG A 172 13.40 -1.86 2.18
N THR A 173 13.18 -0.69 2.79
CA THR A 173 11.89 -0.30 3.34
C THR A 173 11.31 0.94 2.67
N VAL A 174 10.00 0.98 2.60
CA VAL A 174 9.23 2.12 2.12
C VAL A 174 8.16 2.49 3.15
N CYS A 175 8.14 3.73 3.56
CA CYS A 175 6.97 4.31 4.19
C CYS A 175 6.06 4.87 3.09
N PHE A 176 4.91 4.24 2.86
CA PHE A 176 3.95 4.68 1.85
C PHE A 176 2.86 5.52 2.52
N VAL A 177 2.98 6.83 2.40
CA VAL A 177 1.97 7.77 2.90
C VAL A 177 0.81 7.77 1.90
N SER A 178 -0.02 6.75 2.01
CA SER A 178 -1.13 6.48 1.10
C SER A 178 -2.36 5.95 1.85
N PRO A 179 -3.50 6.60 1.59
CA PRO A 179 -3.61 7.89 0.91
C PRO A 179 -3.38 9.08 1.86
N ILE A 180 -2.93 10.21 1.32
CA ILE A 180 -2.90 11.49 2.04
C ILE A 180 -4.33 12.03 2.12
N PHE A 181 -4.87 12.20 3.32
CA PHE A 181 -6.17 12.81 3.57
C PHE A 181 -6.02 14.33 3.68
N PRO A 182 -6.67 15.13 2.81
CA PRO A 182 -6.55 16.58 2.81
C PRO A 182 -6.79 17.22 4.17
N GLY A 183 -5.80 17.99 4.64
CA GLY A 183 -5.86 18.68 5.92
C GLY A 183 -5.90 17.79 7.19
N ILE A 184 -5.72 16.46 7.05
CA ILE A 184 -5.69 15.50 8.16
C ILE A 184 -4.32 14.82 8.25
N THR A 185 -3.80 14.30 7.14
CA THR A 185 -2.47 13.67 7.12
C THR A 185 -1.38 14.73 7.26
N ASP A 186 -0.60 14.64 8.32
CA ASP A 186 0.60 15.46 8.54
C ASP A 186 1.83 14.77 7.92
N VAL A 187 2.13 15.12 6.67
CA VAL A 187 3.23 14.51 5.91
C VAL A 187 4.59 14.80 6.55
N PRO A 188 4.95 16.03 6.94
CA PRO A 188 6.19 16.32 7.66
C PRO A 188 6.37 15.50 8.93
N ALA A 189 5.33 15.40 9.77
CA ALA A 189 5.39 14.60 11.01
C ALA A 189 5.66 13.12 10.73
N ILE A 190 5.03 12.54 9.69
CA ILE A 190 5.30 11.16 9.28
C ILE A 190 6.75 11.00 8.79
N ILE A 191 7.26 11.92 7.96
CA ILE A 191 8.66 11.91 7.50
C ILE A 191 9.61 11.91 8.70
N GLU A 192 9.43 12.82 9.62
CA GLU A 192 10.28 12.94 10.82
C GLU A 192 10.25 11.67 11.67
N ARG A 193 9.09 11.01 11.77
CA ARG A 193 8.90 9.78 12.56
C ARG A 193 9.65 8.58 11.97
N VAL A 194 9.80 8.51 10.63
CA VAL A 194 10.34 7.31 9.94
C VAL A 194 11.71 7.50 9.31
N LYS A 195 12.22 8.72 9.21
CA LYS A 195 13.43 9.08 8.44
C LYS A 195 14.68 8.27 8.77
N THR A 196 14.79 7.71 9.97
CA THR A 196 15.96 6.96 10.45
C THR A 196 15.91 5.47 10.14
N PHE A 197 14.76 4.95 9.72
CA PHE A 197 14.55 3.53 9.45
C PHE A 197 13.69 3.26 8.19
N THR A 198 13.81 4.13 7.19
CA THR A 198 13.21 3.90 5.87
C THR A 198 14.14 4.40 4.76
N ASP A 199 14.17 3.69 3.64
CA ASP A 199 14.97 4.06 2.47
C ASP A 199 14.19 5.01 1.55
N LEU A 200 12.87 4.84 1.47
CA LEU A 200 11.99 5.62 0.61
C LEU A 200 10.74 6.05 1.37
N ILE A 201 10.25 7.23 1.02
CA ILE A 201 8.93 7.71 1.45
C ILE A 201 8.13 8.03 0.20
N TRP A 202 7.08 7.25 -0.05
CA TRP A 202 6.18 7.46 -1.17
C TRP A 202 4.95 8.24 -0.72
N LEU A 203 4.54 9.20 -1.53
CA LEU A 203 3.47 10.13 -1.23
C LEU A 203 2.38 10.00 -2.29
N GLU A 204 1.18 9.62 -1.89
CA GLU A 204 0.04 9.42 -2.80
C GLU A 204 -1.19 10.15 -2.29
N ASN A 205 -1.81 10.93 -3.16
CA ASN A 205 -3.03 11.66 -2.83
C ASN A 205 -4.26 10.75 -2.76
N LEU A 206 -5.20 11.07 -1.87
CA LEU A 206 -6.49 10.38 -1.79
C LEU A 206 -7.29 10.59 -3.08
N ASN A 207 -7.69 9.47 -3.69
CA ASN A 207 -8.45 9.46 -4.93
C ASN A 207 -9.84 8.83 -4.70
N LEU A 208 -10.82 9.63 -4.36
CA LEU A 208 -12.17 9.16 -4.04
C LEU A 208 -12.97 8.82 -5.30
N ARG A 209 -13.42 7.55 -5.38
CA ARG A 209 -14.23 7.02 -6.49
C ARG A 209 -15.34 6.11 -5.97
N GLY A 210 -16.40 5.95 -6.76
CA GLY A 210 -17.46 4.99 -6.47
C GLY A 210 -18.04 5.12 -5.06
N GLN A 211 -18.43 4.00 -4.48
CA GLN A 211 -19.11 3.94 -3.18
C GLN A 211 -18.26 4.50 -2.04
N PHE A 212 -16.97 4.19 -1.99
CA PHE A 212 -16.12 4.67 -0.90
C PHE A 212 -15.94 6.20 -0.89
N LYS A 213 -16.23 6.89 -2.01
CA LYS A 213 -16.31 8.36 -2.00
C LYS A 213 -17.43 8.83 -1.09
N THR A 214 -18.61 8.26 -1.21
CA THR A 214 -19.76 8.62 -0.36
C THR A 214 -19.44 8.37 1.11
N ASP A 215 -18.86 7.22 1.42
CA ASP A 215 -18.53 6.81 2.79
C ASP A 215 -17.51 7.75 3.43
N ILE A 216 -16.45 8.12 2.71
CA ILE A 216 -15.44 9.07 3.20
C ILE A 216 -16.00 10.49 3.31
N MET A 217 -16.77 10.96 2.32
CA MET A 217 -17.38 12.29 2.38
C MET A 217 -18.32 12.41 3.57
N THR A 218 -19.12 11.37 3.85
CA THR A 218 -20.00 11.33 5.03
C THR A 218 -19.20 11.37 6.33
N TYR A 219 -18.16 10.52 6.44
CA TYR A 219 -17.28 10.50 7.61
C TYR A 219 -16.64 11.87 7.88
N ILE A 220 -16.11 12.52 6.83
CA ILE A 220 -15.50 13.86 6.98
C ILE A 220 -16.54 14.90 7.42
N ARG A 221 -17.76 14.85 6.88
CA ARG A 221 -18.83 15.76 7.27
C ARG A 221 -19.19 15.62 8.76
N GLU A 222 -19.22 14.39 9.25
CA GLU A 222 -19.61 14.09 10.63
C GLU A 222 -18.49 14.32 11.65
N LYS A 223 -17.28 13.88 11.35
CA LYS A 223 -16.15 13.89 12.28
C LYS A 223 -15.26 15.14 12.16
N TYR A 224 -15.18 15.74 10.97
CA TYR A 224 -14.33 16.89 10.65
C TYR A 224 -15.11 17.95 9.86
N PRO A 225 -16.24 18.45 10.37
CA PRO A 225 -17.13 19.37 9.62
C PRO A 225 -16.41 20.61 9.11
N GLN A 226 -15.41 21.11 9.83
CA GLN A 226 -14.60 22.27 9.44
C GLN A 226 -13.70 21.99 8.20
N LYS A 227 -13.45 20.71 7.89
CA LYS A 227 -12.65 20.29 6.72
C LYS A 227 -13.53 19.89 5.53
N TYR A 228 -14.82 19.69 5.74
CA TYR A 228 -15.75 19.25 4.70
C TYR A 228 -15.76 20.16 3.46
N PRO A 229 -15.73 21.53 3.59
CA PRO A 229 -15.66 22.40 2.41
C PRO A 229 -14.44 22.15 1.53
N LEU A 230 -13.28 21.79 2.12
CA LEU A 230 -12.08 21.43 1.37
C LEU A 230 -12.30 20.14 0.57
N TYR A 231 -12.94 19.13 1.14
CA TYR A 231 -13.26 17.90 0.44
C TYR A 231 -14.26 18.11 -0.68
N GLU A 232 -15.27 18.97 -0.49
CA GLU A 232 -16.20 19.37 -1.55
C GLU A 232 -15.46 20.06 -2.71
N ALA A 233 -14.55 20.99 -2.40
CA ALA A 233 -13.73 21.65 -3.40
C ALA A 233 -12.96 20.63 -4.24
N ILE A 234 -12.21 19.74 -3.60
CA ILE A 234 -11.36 18.77 -4.29
C ILE A 234 -12.19 17.73 -5.07
N TYR A 235 -13.16 17.09 -4.42
CA TYR A 235 -13.78 15.86 -4.96
C TYR A 235 -15.08 16.09 -5.71
N ASN A 236 -15.79 17.19 -5.45
CA ASN A 236 -17.03 17.54 -6.15
C ASN A 236 -16.77 18.60 -7.22
N ARG A 237 -16.10 19.71 -6.88
CA ARG A 237 -15.79 20.80 -7.81
C ARG A 237 -14.52 20.59 -8.63
N LYS A 238 -13.71 19.53 -8.31
CA LYS A 238 -12.47 19.20 -9.02
C LYS A 238 -11.39 20.29 -8.93
N GLU A 239 -11.34 20.99 -7.83
CA GLU A 239 -10.32 22.01 -7.57
C GLU A 239 -9.00 21.32 -7.18
N MET A 240 -7.95 21.58 -7.98
CA MET A 240 -6.64 20.92 -7.79
C MET A 240 -5.64 21.74 -6.97
N SER A 241 -6.01 22.98 -6.60
CA SER A 241 -5.13 23.92 -5.90
C SER A 241 -4.54 23.33 -4.61
N TYR A 242 -5.33 22.59 -3.84
CA TYR A 242 -4.84 21.92 -2.62
C TYR A 242 -3.65 20.99 -2.92
N TRP A 243 -3.77 20.14 -3.93
CA TRP A 243 -2.73 19.17 -4.28
C TRP A 243 -1.49 19.85 -4.86
N GLN A 244 -1.67 20.90 -5.64
CA GLN A 244 -0.58 21.71 -6.21
C GLN A 244 0.18 22.43 -5.10
N ASN A 245 -0.51 23.03 -4.14
CA ASN A 245 0.10 23.67 -2.99
C ASN A 245 0.84 22.67 -2.11
N LEU A 246 0.22 21.52 -1.80
CA LEU A 246 0.86 20.47 -1.00
C LEU A 246 2.14 19.93 -1.69
N GLU A 247 2.13 19.79 -3.02
CA GLU A 247 3.34 19.39 -3.76
C GLU A 247 4.46 20.41 -3.60
N LEU A 248 4.16 21.71 -3.70
CA LEU A 248 5.13 22.79 -3.48
C LEU A 248 5.64 22.82 -2.04
N GLU A 249 4.75 22.64 -1.06
CA GLU A 249 5.11 22.57 0.36
C GLU A 249 6.06 21.40 0.65
N ILE A 250 5.77 20.22 0.10
CA ILE A 250 6.63 19.03 0.25
C ILE A 250 7.98 19.24 -0.44
N ALA A 251 8.00 19.83 -1.64
CA ALA A 251 9.24 20.13 -2.35
C ALA A 251 10.10 21.14 -1.56
N ALA A 252 9.48 22.20 -1.02
CA ALA A 252 10.16 23.18 -0.18
C ALA A 252 10.70 22.54 1.12
N TYR A 253 9.89 21.71 1.78
CA TYR A 253 10.30 20.96 2.97
C TYR A 253 11.49 20.04 2.67
N ALA A 254 11.43 19.32 1.53
CA ALA A 254 12.52 18.45 1.10
C ALA A 254 13.81 19.24 0.88
N ALA A 255 13.74 20.39 0.19
CA ALA A 255 14.88 21.26 -0.06
C ALA A 255 15.50 21.81 1.23
N GLN A 256 14.68 22.34 2.15
CA GLN A 256 15.12 22.88 3.44
C GLN A 256 15.82 21.82 4.30
N ASN A 257 15.35 20.58 4.26
CA ASN A 257 15.87 19.48 5.04
C ASN A 257 16.86 18.61 4.28
N GLN A 258 17.20 18.98 3.03
CA GLN A 258 18.14 18.25 2.17
C GLN A 258 17.73 16.79 1.92
N TYR A 259 16.43 16.53 1.77
CA TYR A 259 15.94 15.23 1.30
C TYR A 259 16.03 15.16 -0.22
N PRO A 260 16.53 14.05 -0.80
CA PRO A 260 16.36 13.81 -2.22
C PRO A 260 14.85 13.72 -2.55
N TYR A 261 14.39 14.52 -3.51
CA TYR A 261 12.98 14.59 -3.90
C TYR A 261 12.83 14.23 -5.39
N ARG A 262 11.82 13.40 -5.70
CA ARG A 262 11.53 12.93 -7.06
C ARG A 262 10.03 12.94 -7.33
N ILE A 263 9.66 13.08 -8.60
CA ILE A 263 8.27 13.02 -9.07
C ILE A 263 8.13 11.79 -9.97
N ASN A 264 7.20 10.89 -9.64
CA ASN A 264 6.85 9.68 -10.41
C ASN A 264 8.03 8.76 -10.78
N ASP A 265 9.14 8.86 -10.09
CA ASP A 265 10.34 8.07 -10.36
C ASP A 265 10.60 7.06 -9.24
N LEU A 266 10.72 5.76 -9.61
CA LEU A 266 11.14 4.71 -8.71
C LEU A 266 12.67 4.63 -8.74
N PRO A 267 13.39 5.10 -7.70
CA PRO A 267 14.83 4.97 -7.69
C PRO A 267 15.23 3.50 -7.60
N TYR A 268 15.87 3.00 -8.66
CA TYR A 268 16.48 1.68 -8.68
C TYR A 268 17.87 1.75 -8.05
N GLY A 269 18.16 0.79 -7.16
CA GLY A 269 19.48 0.61 -6.56
C GLY A 269 19.56 1.11 -5.12
N ARG A 270 20.35 0.39 -4.31
CA ARG A 270 20.79 0.82 -2.97
C ARG A 270 22.00 1.75 -3.13
N ALA A 271 21.79 3.01 -3.42
CA ALA A 271 22.75 3.98 -2.92
C ALA A 271 22.41 4.15 -1.42
N LYS A 272 23.33 3.81 -0.51
CA LYS A 272 23.23 4.20 0.90
C LYS A 272 23.16 5.72 0.94
N GLN A 273 21.96 6.24 1.03
CA GLN A 273 21.75 7.66 1.26
C GLN A 273 21.61 7.87 2.77
N SER A 274 22.16 8.94 3.26
CA SER A 274 22.05 9.31 4.69
C SER A 274 20.62 9.70 5.08
N LYS A 275 19.75 9.94 4.09
CA LYS A 275 18.36 10.34 4.25
C LYS A 275 17.47 9.58 3.26
N PRO A 276 16.20 9.28 3.61
CA PRO A 276 15.28 8.64 2.68
C PRO A 276 15.01 9.53 1.46
N VAL A 277 14.70 8.88 0.32
CA VAL A 277 14.24 9.58 -0.89
C VAL A 277 12.75 9.79 -0.80
N LEU A 278 12.30 11.04 -0.93
CA LEU A 278 10.89 11.37 -1.05
C LEU A 278 10.46 11.23 -2.51
N VAL A 279 9.40 10.46 -2.75
CA VAL A 279 8.87 10.25 -4.10
C VAL A 279 7.39 10.62 -4.13
N ASN A 280 7.07 11.64 -4.93
CA ASN A 280 5.70 12.11 -5.09
C ASN A 280 5.00 11.36 -6.23
N TYR A 281 3.89 10.69 -5.91
CA TYR A 281 2.99 9.98 -6.84
C TYR A 281 1.61 10.64 -6.90
N PHE A 282 1.50 11.95 -6.83
CA PHE A 282 0.20 12.62 -6.93
C PHE A 282 -0.40 12.44 -8.32
N TYR A 283 -1.62 11.93 -8.36
CA TYR A 283 -2.35 11.64 -9.61
C TYR A 283 -3.14 12.84 -10.14
N HIS A 284 -2.99 14.02 -9.56
CA HIS A 284 -3.80 15.19 -9.94
C HIS A 284 -3.66 15.58 -11.43
N GLU A 285 -2.51 15.36 -12.05
CA GLU A 285 -2.33 15.59 -13.50
C GLU A 285 -3.01 14.52 -14.34
N LYS A 286 -3.01 13.25 -13.92
CA LYS A 286 -3.69 12.17 -14.64
C LYS A 286 -5.21 12.27 -14.58
N ILE A 287 -5.76 12.93 -13.55
CA ILE A 287 -7.19 13.21 -13.45
C ILE A 287 -7.63 14.21 -14.56
N ARG A 288 -6.75 15.12 -14.98
CA ARG A 288 -6.99 16.03 -16.13
C ARG A 288 -6.98 15.32 -17.48
N LEU A 289 -6.09 14.33 -17.66
CA LEU A 289 -5.91 13.61 -18.93
C LEU A 289 -7.03 12.58 -19.22
N ASN A 290 -7.72 12.08 -18.20
CA ASN A 290 -8.79 11.10 -18.32
C ASN A 290 -10.20 11.72 -18.42
N ASN A 291 -10.31 13.04 -18.60
CA ASN A 291 -11.56 13.71 -18.88
C ASN A 291 -11.39 14.51 -20.19
N PRO A 292 -11.51 13.89 -21.38
CA PRO A 292 -11.69 14.67 -22.61
C PRO A 292 -13.00 15.44 -22.45
N ARG A 293 -12.95 16.73 -22.76
CA ARG A 293 -14.09 17.63 -22.83
C ARG A 293 -15.13 17.12 -23.81
#